data_3b4d58b206db026dc14049fa5bd235ae
#
_entry.id   3b4d58b206db026dc14049fa5bd235ae
#
_cell.length_a   1.000
_cell.length_b   1.000
_cell.length_c   1.000
_cell.angle_alpha   90.00
_cell.angle_beta   90.00
_cell.angle_gamma   90.00
#
_symmetry.space_group_name_H-M   'P 1'
#
loop_
_entity.id
_entity.type
_entity.pdbx_description
1 polymer ?
#
loop_
_entity_poly.entity_id
_entity_poly.type
_entity_poly.pdbx_seq_one_letter_code
_entity_poly.pdbx_strand_id
1 'polypeptide(L)'
;MSFYEEDLGLKVVQRDGDYTALGTNATSEPMIILHHEAKASSPPPNATGLYHYALVVPNRNSLAAAYLALGGKGVVFDGYADHQVSEALYLSDPEGNGIEIYCDRPSREWKFDEGGVDMTTQPLDLDSLIKELPTGQAESKAIADGTRVGHIHLKVSDLQTSMAFYQDALGFELMRYWGSAAFLSAGRYHHHVGMNTWESLEGPAGQRNWIGLEYFACAVSETDLNQLSTRMSLRPVLQNGNSAKLFISDPDNINLIFDTANQRPVSLTTGT
;
A
#
# COMPACT_ATOMS: atom_id res chain seq x y z
N MET A 1 -6.38 9.27 -14.30
CA MET A 1 -5.02 9.75 -14.63
C MET A 1 -4.73 11.13 -14.08
N SER A 2 -5.54 12.18 -14.36
CA SER A 2 -5.24 13.55 -13.91
C SER A 2 -4.95 13.65 -12.40
N PHE A 3 -5.76 13.04 -11.56
CA PHE A 3 -5.52 13.00 -10.11
C PHE A 3 -4.10 12.52 -9.75
N TYR A 4 -3.63 11.44 -10.36
CA TYR A 4 -2.30 10.89 -10.08
C TYR A 4 -1.15 11.77 -10.61
N GLU A 5 -1.31 12.35 -11.81
CA GLU A 5 -0.28 13.18 -12.43
C GLU A 5 -0.31 14.65 -11.95
N GLU A 6 -1.51 15.23 -11.85
CA GLU A 6 -1.67 16.66 -11.55
C GLU A 6 -1.78 16.93 -10.04
N ASP A 7 -2.57 16.13 -9.30
CA ASP A 7 -2.75 16.37 -7.86
C ASP A 7 -1.63 15.72 -7.04
N LEU A 8 -1.39 14.41 -7.19
CA LEU A 8 -0.32 13.73 -6.49
C LEU A 8 1.08 14.08 -7.05
N GLY A 9 1.17 14.49 -8.32
CA GLY A 9 2.44 14.87 -8.97
C GLY A 9 3.29 13.68 -9.41
N LEU A 10 2.70 12.48 -9.51
CA LEU A 10 3.39 11.31 -10.03
C LEU A 10 3.67 11.44 -11.53
N LYS A 11 4.61 10.65 -12.03
CA LYS A 11 5.02 10.64 -13.44
C LYS A 11 4.83 9.29 -14.05
N VAL A 12 4.42 9.28 -15.30
CA VAL A 12 4.36 8.05 -16.09
C VAL A 12 5.78 7.53 -16.31
N VAL A 13 6.03 6.32 -15.84
CA VAL A 13 7.29 5.58 -16.04
C VAL A 13 7.19 4.69 -17.29
N GLN A 14 6.05 4.03 -17.46
CA GLN A 14 5.80 3.10 -18.56
C GLN A 14 4.31 3.06 -18.92
N ARG A 15 4.03 2.82 -20.20
CA ARG A 15 2.69 2.45 -20.70
C ARG A 15 2.80 1.16 -21.48
N ASP A 16 1.85 0.24 -21.26
CA ASP A 16 1.76 -1.03 -21.97
C ASP A 16 0.27 -1.41 -22.10
N GLY A 17 -0.30 -1.21 -23.29
CA GLY A 17 -1.74 -1.39 -23.53
C GLY A 17 -2.59 -0.54 -22.59
N ASP A 18 -3.46 -1.20 -21.84
CA ASP A 18 -4.36 -0.58 -20.87
C ASP A 18 -3.71 -0.32 -19.50
N TYR A 19 -2.42 -0.66 -19.33
CA TYR A 19 -1.67 -0.45 -18.10
C TYR A 19 -0.80 0.80 -18.17
N THR A 20 -0.80 1.58 -17.09
CA THR A 20 0.07 2.74 -16.90
C THR A 20 0.78 2.65 -15.57
N ALA A 21 2.10 2.55 -15.60
CA ALA A 21 2.95 2.54 -14.43
C ALA A 21 3.38 3.96 -14.04
N LEU A 22 3.24 4.30 -12.76
CA LEU A 22 3.50 5.59 -12.18
C LEU A 22 4.60 5.50 -11.12
N GLY A 23 5.46 6.52 -11.08
CA GLY A 23 6.51 6.67 -10.08
C GLY A 23 6.66 8.11 -9.63
N THR A 24 7.63 8.39 -8.73
CA THR A 24 7.88 9.74 -8.25
C THR A 24 8.48 10.67 -9.32
N ASN A 25 9.20 10.10 -10.29
CA ASN A 25 9.71 10.78 -11.49
C ASN A 25 9.76 9.78 -12.66
N ALA A 26 10.03 10.26 -13.88
CA ALA A 26 9.98 9.44 -15.10
C ALA A 26 11.03 8.31 -15.16
N THR A 27 12.03 8.33 -14.29
CA THR A 27 13.12 7.34 -14.21
C THR A 27 13.09 6.53 -12.91
N SER A 28 12.11 6.77 -12.03
CA SER A 28 11.94 6.00 -10.80
C SER A 28 11.38 4.61 -11.09
N GLU A 29 11.52 3.71 -10.11
CA GLU A 29 10.77 2.47 -10.13
C GLU A 29 9.26 2.74 -10.05
N PRO A 30 8.45 1.94 -10.74
CA PRO A 30 6.99 2.01 -10.62
C PRO A 30 6.53 1.73 -9.19
N MET A 31 5.63 2.56 -8.69
CA MET A 31 4.99 2.36 -7.38
C MET A 31 3.53 1.94 -7.53
N ILE A 32 2.84 2.51 -8.50
CA ILE A 32 1.43 2.30 -8.76
C ILE A 32 1.28 1.93 -10.23
N ILE A 33 0.49 0.90 -10.49
CA ILE A 33 0.11 0.50 -11.83
C ILE A 33 -1.40 0.68 -11.95
N LEU A 34 -1.83 1.56 -12.83
CA LEU A 34 -3.23 1.76 -13.16
C LEU A 34 -3.60 0.89 -14.36
N HIS A 35 -4.62 0.06 -14.21
CA HIS A 35 -5.20 -0.73 -15.28
C HIS A 35 -6.55 -0.12 -15.70
N HIS A 36 -6.71 0.21 -16.97
CA HIS A 36 -7.96 0.70 -17.51
C HIS A 36 -8.82 -0.48 -18.00
N GLU A 37 -9.86 -0.83 -17.24
CA GLU A 37 -10.84 -1.84 -17.62
C GLU A 37 -12.20 -1.18 -17.90
N ALA A 38 -12.50 -1.00 -19.19
CA ALA A 38 -13.70 -0.27 -19.62
C ALA A 38 -15.03 -0.90 -19.17
N LYS A 39 -15.02 -2.17 -18.76
CA LYS A 39 -16.20 -2.92 -18.31
C LYS A 39 -16.21 -3.13 -16.79
N ALA A 40 -15.25 -2.54 -16.07
CA ALA A 40 -15.24 -2.63 -14.63
C ALA A 40 -16.49 -1.99 -14.03
N SER A 41 -16.99 -2.56 -12.95
CA SER A 41 -18.14 -2.07 -12.20
C SER A 41 -17.76 -1.81 -10.74
N SER A 42 -18.48 -0.94 -10.08
CA SER A 42 -18.27 -0.73 -8.64
C SER A 42 -18.60 -2.01 -7.86
N PRO A 43 -17.75 -2.38 -6.89
CA PRO A 43 -18.05 -3.50 -6.00
C PRO A 43 -19.25 -3.17 -5.09
N PRO A 44 -19.91 -4.19 -4.52
CA PRO A 44 -20.84 -3.98 -3.42
C PRO A 44 -20.16 -3.25 -2.25
N PRO A 45 -20.87 -2.43 -1.46
CA PRO A 45 -20.26 -1.65 -0.38
C PRO A 45 -19.54 -2.50 0.68
N ASN A 46 -20.00 -3.72 0.89
CA ASN A 46 -19.40 -4.67 1.83
C ASN A 46 -18.42 -5.68 1.19
N ALA A 47 -17.97 -5.44 -0.04
CA ALA A 47 -17.01 -6.33 -0.69
C ALA A 47 -15.64 -6.25 -0.02
N THR A 48 -14.92 -7.38 -0.05
CA THR A 48 -13.50 -7.42 0.32
C THR A 48 -12.63 -6.75 -0.77
N GLY A 49 -11.38 -6.42 -0.43
CA GLY A 49 -10.43 -5.79 -1.35
C GLY A 49 -9.60 -4.70 -0.68
N LEU A 50 -9.37 -3.61 -1.38
CA LEU A 50 -8.57 -2.49 -0.87
C LEU A 50 -9.34 -1.68 0.16
N TYR A 51 -8.72 -1.41 1.32
CA TYR A 51 -9.10 -0.33 2.21
C TYR A 51 -8.29 0.92 1.86
N HIS A 52 -6.96 0.83 1.90
CA HIS A 52 -6.07 1.82 1.32
C HIS A 52 -4.70 1.21 0.96
N TYR A 53 -3.99 1.84 0.04
CA TYR A 53 -2.55 1.66 -0.09
C TYR A 53 -1.84 2.88 0.50
N ALA A 54 -0.64 2.67 1.04
CA ALA A 54 0.06 3.69 1.80
C ALA A 54 1.40 4.07 1.18
N LEU A 55 1.58 5.37 0.96
CA LEU A 55 2.78 5.98 0.42
C LEU A 55 3.61 6.57 1.56
N VAL A 56 4.74 5.94 1.88
CA VAL A 56 5.67 6.47 2.87
C VAL A 56 6.58 7.51 2.23
N VAL A 57 6.46 8.75 2.69
CA VAL A 57 7.32 9.86 2.27
C VAL A 57 8.63 9.86 3.08
N PRO A 58 9.73 10.44 2.56
CA PRO A 58 11.05 10.34 3.17
C PRO A 58 11.17 10.91 4.59
N ASN A 59 10.38 11.93 4.91
CA ASN A 59 10.47 12.63 6.19
C ASN A 59 9.23 13.49 6.46
N ARG A 60 9.14 14.05 7.67
CA ARG A 60 8.03 14.87 8.14
C ARG A 60 7.83 16.14 7.31
N ASN A 61 8.91 16.76 6.79
CA ASN A 61 8.82 17.91 5.90
C ASN A 61 8.10 17.55 4.58
N SER A 62 8.39 16.36 4.04
CA SER A 62 7.71 15.85 2.85
C SER A 62 6.21 15.59 3.11
N LEU A 63 5.84 15.15 4.32
CA LEU A 63 4.43 15.00 4.70
C LEU A 63 3.73 16.35 4.81
N ALA A 64 4.38 17.34 5.41
CA ALA A 64 3.87 18.72 5.50
C ALA A 64 3.70 19.35 4.09
N ALA A 65 4.67 19.12 3.19
CA ALA A 65 4.59 19.58 1.82
C ALA A 65 3.43 18.93 1.06
N ALA A 66 3.23 17.61 1.22
CA ALA A 66 2.08 16.89 0.66
C ALA A 66 0.75 17.47 1.13
N TYR A 67 0.61 17.73 2.43
CA TYR A 67 -0.59 18.34 3.01
C TYR A 67 -0.92 19.69 2.36
N LEU A 68 0.07 20.60 2.28
CA LEU A 68 -0.14 21.93 1.73
C LEU A 68 -0.37 21.89 0.21
N ALA A 69 0.37 21.07 -0.54
CA ALA A 69 0.24 20.95 -1.98
C ALA A 69 -1.14 20.41 -2.39
N LEU A 70 -1.61 19.36 -1.73
CA LEU A 70 -2.92 18.76 -1.99
C LEU A 70 -4.07 19.68 -1.56
N GLY A 71 -3.97 20.26 -0.37
CA GLY A 71 -4.96 21.23 0.13
C GLY A 71 -5.05 22.48 -0.76
N GLY A 72 -3.92 22.98 -1.26
CA GLY A 72 -3.85 24.11 -2.20
C GLY A 72 -4.50 23.82 -3.55
N LYS A 73 -4.62 22.55 -3.95
CA LYS A 73 -5.35 22.08 -5.15
C LYS A 73 -6.80 21.75 -4.89
N GLY A 74 -7.26 21.88 -3.65
CA GLY A 74 -8.64 21.57 -3.25
C GLY A 74 -8.92 20.07 -3.09
N VAL A 75 -7.90 19.23 -2.96
CA VAL A 75 -8.09 17.81 -2.63
C VAL A 75 -8.66 17.69 -1.23
N VAL A 76 -9.72 16.92 -1.09
CA VAL A 76 -10.38 16.67 0.19
C VAL A 76 -9.67 15.52 0.90
N PHE A 77 -9.33 15.73 2.17
CA PHE A 77 -8.80 14.68 3.01
C PHE A 77 -9.92 13.99 3.78
N ASP A 78 -9.86 12.67 3.87
CA ASP A 78 -10.78 11.84 4.64
C ASP A 78 -10.44 11.87 6.14
N GLY A 79 -9.19 12.14 6.49
CA GLY A 79 -8.74 12.24 7.87
C GLY A 79 -7.24 12.47 8.04
N TYR A 80 -6.85 12.59 9.30
CA TYR A 80 -5.44 12.74 9.73
C TYR A 80 -5.22 11.97 11.02
N ALA A 81 -4.08 11.30 11.15
CA ALA A 81 -3.79 10.51 12.34
C ALA A 81 -2.32 10.57 12.75
N ASP A 82 -2.10 10.54 14.07
CA ASP A 82 -0.85 10.18 14.70
C ASP A 82 -0.99 8.76 15.26
N HIS A 83 -0.23 7.83 14.69
CA HIS A 83 -0.24 6.43 15.08
C HIS A 83 0.86 6.07 16.09
N GLN A 84 1.61 7.03 16.61
CA GLN A 84 2.81 6.90 17.45
C GLN A 84 4.02 6.32 16.72
N VAL A 85 3.81 5.43 15.76
CA VAL A 85 4.85 4.88 14.87
C VAL A 85 5.01 5.70 13.59
N SER A 86 3.97 6.44 13.22
CA SER A 86 3.88 7.26 11.99
C SER A 86 2.88 8.39 12.16
N GLU A 87 2.96 9.39 11.27
CA GLU A 87 1.97 10.45 11.09
C GLU A 87 1.39 10.35 9.67
N ALA A 88 0.07 10.45 9.52
CA ALA A 88 -0.63 10.09 8.30
C ALA A 88 -1.71 11.09 7.86
N LEU A 89 -1.87 11.22 6.55
CA LEU A 89 -2.95 11.93 5.85
C LEU A 89 -3.73 10.89 5.03
N TYR A 90 -5.04 10.91 5.12
CA TYR A 90 -5.93 10.00 4.40
C TYR A 90 -6.74 10.74 3.35
N LEU A 91 -6.85 10.19 2.18
CA LEU A 91 -7.65 10.70 1.07
C LEU A 91 -8.08 9.54 0.18
N SER A 92 -8.98 9.82 -0.76
CA SER A 92 -9.43 8.84 -1.76
C SER A 92 -9.16 9.34 -3.17
N ASP A 93 -8.89 8.42 -4.09
CA ASP A 93 -8.87 8.75 -5.50
C ASP A 93 -10.30 8.96 -6.07
N PRO A 94 -10.47 9.44 -7.33
CA PRO A 94 -11.80 9.66 -7.91
C PRO A 94 -12.67 8.41 -8.05
N GLU A 95 -12.10 7.21 -7.94
CA GLU A 95 -12.83 5.94 -7.98
C GLU A 95 -13.11 5.37 -6.58
N GLY A 96 -12.69 6.08 -5.52
CA GLY A 96 -12.90 5.71 -4.13
C GLY A 96 -11.84 4.75 -3.57
N ASN A 97 -10.70 4.58 -4.25
CA ASN A 97 -9.58 3.85 -3.67
C ASN A 97 -8.92 4.68 -2.58
N GLY A 98 -8.84 4.14 -1.37
CA GLY A 98 -8.20 4.80 -0.24
C GLY A 98 -6.69 4.94 -0.44
N ILE A 99 -6.15 6.08 -0.04
CA ILE A 99 -4.74 6.43 -0.08
C ILE A 99 -4.33 6.96 1.28
N GLU A 100 -3.27 6.43 1.83
CA GLU A 100 -2.58 6.99 2.98
C GLU A 100 -1.25 7.61 2.52
N ILE A 101 -0.97 8.85 2.87
CA ILE A 101 0.35 9.46 2.73
C ILE A 101 0.90 9.63 4.13
N TYR A 102 2.01 9.00 4.46
CA TYR A 102 2.51 8.97 5.82
C TYR A 102 4.03 9.11 5.90
N CYS A 103 4.48 9.49 7.08
CA CYS A 103 5.89 9.54 7.44
C CYS A 103 6.12 8.71 8.70
N ASP A 104 7.09 7.80 8.64
CA ASP A 104 7.53 7.03 9.81
C ASP A 104 8.19 7.92 10.86
N ARG A 105 7.89 7.63 12.12
CA ARG A 105 8.77 8.02 13.21
C ARG A 105 10.00 7.10 13.25
N PRO A 106 11.16 7.57 13.71
CA PRO A 106 12.34 6.74 13.82
C PRO A 106 12.05 5.43 14.57
N SER A 107 12.42 4.28 14.02
CA SER A 107 12.07 2.96 14.59
C SER A 107 12.62 2.76 16.02
N ARG A 108 13.68 3.47 16.41
CA ARG A 108 14.19 3.50 17.80
C ARG A 108 13.21 4.12 18.80
N GLU A 109 12.22 4.86 18.33
CA GLU A 109 11.19 5.53 19.14
C GLU A 109 9.93 4.66 19.27
N TRP A 110 9.80 3.62 18.46
CA TRP A 110 8.68 2.70 18.52
C TRP A 110 8.70 1.93 19.83
N LYS A 111 7.58 1.89 20.49
CA LYS A 111 7.38 1.12 21.72
C LYS A 111 6.77 -0.21 21.39
N PHE A 112 7.08 -1.20 22.21
CA PHE A 112 6.51 -2.53 22.14
C PHE A 112 5.98 -2.93 23.50
N ASP A 113 4.81 -3.55 23.53
CA ASP A 113 4.20 -4.14 24.71
C ASP A 113 3.94 -5.64 24.49
N GLU A 114 3.20 -6.30 25.40
CA GLU A 114 2.84 -7.72 25.25
C GLU A 114 1.98 -8.00 24.02
N GLY A 115 1.27 -7.01 23.48
CA GLY A 115 0.44 -7.11 22.28
C GLY A 115 1.18 -6.80 20.98
N GLY A 116 2.47 -6.47 21.03
CA GLY A 116 3.30 -6.12 19.87
C GLY A 116 3.69 -4.65 19.83
N VAL A 117 3.76 -4.05 18.64
CA VAL A 117 4.08 -2.62 18.48
C VAL A 117 2.95 -1.76 19.03
N ASP A 118 3.30 -0.77 19.85
CA ASP A 118 2.32 0.16 20.43
C ASP A 118 1.90 1.19 19.37
N MET A 119 0.76 0.93 18.76
CA MET A 119 0.11 1.82 17.79
C MET A 119 -1.23 2.29 18.32
N THR A 120 -1.55 3.54 18.05
CA THR A 120 -2.85 4.15 18.39
C THR A 120 -3.35 4.97 17.21
N THR A 121 -4.54 5.53 17.34
CA THR A 121 -5.06 6.53 16.41
C THR A 121 -5.40 7.77 17.22
N GLN A 122 -4.54 8.78 17.16
CA GLN A 122 -4.70 10.07 17.80
C GLN A 122 -4.86 11.16 16.74
N PRO A 123 -5.48 12.31 17.06
CA PRO A 123 -5.49 13.46 16.15
C PRO A 123 -4.08 13.93 15.83
N LEU A 124 -3.78 14.12 14.55
CA LEU A 124 -2.51 14.70 14.10
C LEU A 124 -2.47 16.21 14.39
N ASP A 125 -1.39 16.70 15.00
CA ASP A 125 -1.12 18.12 15.18
C ASP A 125 -0.64 18.75 13.86
N LEU A 126 -1.60 19.20 13.05
CA LEU A 126 -1.35 19.83 11.74
C LEU A 126 -0.56 21.14 11.87
N ASP A 127 -0.77 21.93 12.94
CA ASP A 127 -0.02 23.16 13.18
C ASP A 127 1.46 22.86 13.40
N SER A 128 1.75 21.82 14.17
CA SER A 128 3.12 21.34 14.38
C SER A 128 3.71 20.79 13.07
N LEU A 129 2.93 20.04 12.29
CA LEU A 129 3.38 19.50 11.01
C LEU A 129 3.79 20.60 10.02
N ILE A 130 2.97 21.64 9.87
CA ILE A 130 3.22 22.75 8.94
C ILE A 130 4.46 23.55 9.35
N LYS A 131 4.71 23.72 10.65
CA LYS A 131 5.89 24.45 11.17
C LYS A 131 7.24 23.81 10.80
N GLU A 132 7.26 22.54 10.40
CA GLU A 132 8.47 21.88 9.91
C GLU A 132 8.96 22.44 8.57
N LEU A 133 8.07 23.03 7.76
CA LEU A 133 8.46 23.54 6.46
C LEU A 133 9.31 24.81 6.58
N PRO A 134 10.45 24.89 5.88
CA PRO A 134 11.23 26.12 5.80
C PRO A 134 10.39 27.23 5.21
N THR A 135 10.49 28.43 5.76
CA THR A 135 9.77 29.61 5.30
C THR A 135 10.08 29.89 3.80
N GLY A 136 9.05 29.85 2.95
CA GLY A 136 9.16 30.14 1.50
C GLY A 136 9.34 28.94 0.59
N GLN A 137 9.34 27.70 1.09
CA GLN A 137 9.30 26.51 0.28
C GLN A 137 7.86 25.98 0.17
N ALA A 138 7.08 26.50 -0.75
CA ALA A 138 5.91 25.79 -1.24
C ALA A 138 6.41 24.79 -2.30
N GLU A 139 6.52 23.52 -1.96
CA GLU A 139 6.78 22.49 -2.96
C GLU A 139 5.57 22.38 -3.88
N SER A 140 5.80 22.38 -5.20
CA SER A 140 4.74 22.26 -6.21
C SER A 140 4.25 20.81 -6.38
N LYS A 141 4.91 19.85 -5.73
CA LYS A 141 4.73 18.41 -5.90
C LYS A 141 4.28 17.79 -4.57
N ALA A 142 3.14 17.11 -4.57
CA ALA A 142 2.60 16.49 -3.35
C ALA A 142 3.41 15.26 -2.92
N ILE A 143 3.82 14.41 -3.88
CA ILE A 143 4.61 13.21 -3.58
C ILE A 143 6.09 13.47 -3.89
N ALA A 144 6.90 13.52 -2.83
CA ALA A 144 8.34 13.78 -2.90
C ALA A 144 9.09 12.62 -3.57
N ASP A 145 10.25 12.92 -4.17
CA ASP A 145 11.18 11.89 -4.64
C ASP A 145 11.67 11.04 -3.43
N GLY A 146 11.86 9.75 -3.65
CA GLY A 146 12.19 8.80 -2.59
C GLY A 146 10.98 8.23 -1.83
N THR A 147 9.77 8.68 -2.15
CA THR A 147 8.53 8.03 -1.69
C THR A 147 8.43 6.62 -2.27
N ARG A 148 7.92 5.69 -1.50
CA ARG A 148 7.65 4.31 -1.90
C ARG A 148 6.31 3.84 -1.33
N VAL A 149 5.78 2.73 -1.83
CA VAL A 149 4.70 2.03 -1.15
C VAL A 149 5.28 1.41 0.13
N GLY A 150 4.71 1.72 1.27
CA GLY A 150 5.16 1.26 2.58
C GLY A 150 4.33 0.10 3.10
N HIS A 151 3.02 0.17 2.91
CA HIS A 151 2.10 -0.91 3.31
C HIS A 151 0.81 -0.90 2.48
N ILE A 152 0.04 -1.96 2.62
CA ILE A 152 -1.32 -2.06 2.11
C ILE A 152 -2.26 -2.39 3.26
N HIS A 153 -3.47 -1.86 3.24
CA HIS A 153 -4.53 -2.20 4.17
C HIS A 153 -5.72 -2.79 3.40
N LEU A 154 -6.16 -3.95 3.82
CA LEU A 154 -7.16 -4.75 3.12
C LEU A 154 -8.48 -4.80 3.91
N LYS A 155 -9.58 -4.83 3.18
CA LYS A 155 -10.89 -5.25 3.69
C LYS A 155 -11.00 -6.76 3.49
N VAL A 156 -11.18 -7.52 4.56
CA VAL A 156 -11.28 -8.98 4.54
C VAL A 156 -12.65 -9.45 5.06
N SER A 157 -13.09 -10.63 4.62
CA SER A 157 -14.39 -11.17 5.05
C SER A 157 -14.36 -11.80 6.43
N ASP A 158 -13.23 -12.44 6.80
CA ASP A 158 -12.99 -13.04 8.11
C ASP A 158 -11.54 -12.81 8.54
N LEU A 159 -11.39 -12.07 9.65
CA LEU A 159 -10.06 -11.65 10.11
C LEU A 159 -9.20 -12.82 10.56
N GLN A 160 -9.79 -13.86 11.18
CA GLN A 160 -9.02 -15.00 11.68
C GLN A 160 -8.50 -15.85 10.52
N THR A 161 -9.33 -16.10 9.53
CA THR A 161 -8.96 -16.84 8.32
C THR A 161 -7.84 -16.12 7.56
N SER A 162 -7.98 -14.79 7.38
CA SER A 162 -6.96 -13.98 6.69
C SER A 162 -5.66 -13.92 7.51
N MET A 163 -5.73 -13.68 8.83
CA MET A 163 -4.54 -13.71 9.71
C MET A 163 -3.81 -15.05 9.61
N ALA A 164 -4.51 -16.18 9.71
CA ALA A 164 -3.90 -17.51 9.59
C ALA A 164 -3.19 -17.69 8.24
N PHE A 165 -3.80 -17.23 7.14
CA PHE A 165 -3.18 -17.29 5.83
C PHE A 165 -1.88 -16.46 5.77
N TYR A 166 -1.91 -15.19 6.17
CA TYR A 166 -0.73 -14.33 6.11
C TYR A 166 0.37 -14.76 7.09
N GLN A 167 0.03 -15.30 8.27
CA GLN A 167 0.99 -15.81 9.24
C GLN A 167 1.52 -17.19 8.86
N ASP A 168 0.64 -18.17 8.71
CA ASP A 168 1.06 -19.58 8.61
C ASP A 168 1.55 -19.92 7.19
N ALA A 169 0.83 -19.44 6.16
CA ALA A 169 1.21 -19.72 4.79
C ALA A 169 2.28 -18.77 4.26
N LEU A 170 2.18 -17.46 4.51
CA LEU A 170 3.12 -16.49 3.98
C LEU A 170 4.29 -16.18 4.92
N GLY A 171 4.11 -16.34 6.24
CA GLY A 171 5.16 -16.17 7.23
C GLY A 171 5.33 -14.75 7.76
N PHE A 172 4.28 -13.94 7.65
CA PHE A 172 4.26 -12.63 8.31
C PHE A 172 4.13 -12.78 9.83
N GLU A 173 4.69 -11.84 10.57
CA GLU A 173 4.57 -11.75 12.02
C GLU A 173 3.41 -10.81 12.39
N LEU A 174 2.58 -11.19 13.36
CA LEU A 174 1.56 -10.32 13.90
C LEU A 174 2.22 -9.22 14.75
N MET A 175 2.04 -7.98 14.33
CA MET A 175 2.59 -6.80 15.01
C MET A 175 1.59 -6.16 15.96
N ARG A 176 0.30 -6.21 15.65
CA ARG A 176 -0.78 -5.69 16.51
C ARG A 176 -2.12 -6.29 16.12
N TYR A 177 -2.97 -6.49 17.13
CA TYR A 177 -4.34 -6.96 16.97
C TYR A 177 -5.32 -6.07 17.75
N TRP A 178 -6.37 -5.62 17.09
CA TRP A 178 -7.41 -4.74 17.65
C TRP A 178 -8.82 -5.33 17.55
N GLY A 179 -8.98 -6.64 17.65
CA GLY A 179 -10.29 -7.31 17.57
C GLY A 179 -10.84 -7.38 16.14
N SER A 180 -11.15 -6.26 15.50
CA SER A 180 -11.65 -6.21 14.12
C SER A 180 -10.59 -5.76 13.09
N ALA A 181 -9.34 -5.56 13.51
CA ALA A 181 -8.21 -5.25 12.66
C ALA A 181 -6.94 -5.96 13.13
N ALA A 182 -6.06 -6.30 12.19
CA ALA A 182 -4.76 -6.90 12.44
C ALA A 182 -3.71 -6.25 11.54
N PHE A 183 -2.47 -6.17 12.06
CA PHE A 183 -1.33 -5.54 11.41
C PHE A 183 -0.18 -6.52 11.41
N LEU A 184 0.30 -6.89 10.23
CA LEU A 184 1.30 -7.93 10.03
C LEU A 184 2.52 -7.38 9.30
N SER A 185 3.68 -7.94 9.59
CA SER A 185 4.94 -7.46 9.01
C SER A 185 5.92 -8.60 8.72
N ALA A 186 6.90 -8.30 7.90
CA ALA A 186 8.14 -9.04 7.78
C ALA A 186 9.28 -8.15 8.30
N GLY A 187 10.16 -8.67 9.18
CA GLY A 187 11.32 -7.93 9.66
C GLY A 187 11.06 -6.83 10.68
N ARG A 188 9.99 -6.93 11.47
CA ARG A 188 9.67 -6.04 12.60
C ARG A 188 9.39 -4.57 12.22
N TYR A 189 9.00 -4.29 10.99
CA TYR A 189 8.38 -3.01 10.64
C TYR A 189 7.01 -2.92 11.31
N HIS A 190 6.46 -1.72 11.53
CA HIS A 190 5.17 -1.62 12.25
C HIS A 190 4.04 -2.39 11.56
N HIS A 191 3.95 -2.40 10.23
CA HIS A 191 3.21 -3.36 9.41
C HIS A 191 3.46 -3.15 7.91
N HIS A 192 3.43 -4.24 7.14
CA HIS A 192 3.40 -4.22 5.67
C HIS A 192 2.00 -4.55 5.15
N VAL A 193 1.22 -5.31 5.92
CA VAL A 193 -0.16 -5.65 5.60
C VAL A 193 -1.03 -5.34 6.81
N GLY A 194 -1.93 -4.37 6.66
CA GLY A 194 -3.06 -4.17 7.55
C GLY A 194 -4.29 -4.90 7.00
N MET A 195 -5.18 -5.35 7.87
CA MET A 195 -6.45 -5.93 7.46
C MET A 195 -7.55 -5.63 8.49
N ASN A 196 -8.76 -5.45 8.01
CA ASN A 196 -9.92 -5.21 8.87
C ASN A 196 -11.21 -5.81 8.28
N THR A 197 -12.24 -5.92 9.16
CA THR A 197 -13.59 -6.33 8.80
C THR A 197 -14.64 -5.24 9.05
N TRP A 198 -14.22 -3.97 9.11
CA TRP A 198 -15.11 -2.87 9.51
C TRP A 198 -16.32 -2.71 8.59
N GLU A 199 -16.12 -2.90 7.30
CA GLU A 199 -17.17 -2.77 6.27
C GLU A 199 -17.45 -4.09 5.54
N SER A 200 -16.60 -5.11 5.70
CA SER A 200 -16.55 -6.30 4.85
C SER A 200 -16.74 -7.63 5.59
N LEU A 201 -17.20 -7.60 6.85
CA LEU A 201 -17.48 -8.82 7.61
C LEU A 201 -18.47 -9.70 6.84
N GLU A 202 -18.09 -10.98 6.59
CA GLU A 202 -18.86 -11.94 5.79
C GLU A 202 -19.24 -11.42 4.37
N GLY A 203 -18.50 -10.40 3.89
CA GLY A 203 -18.73 -9.79 2.59
C GLY A 203 -18.27 -10.69 1.43
N PRO A 204 -18.71 -10.39 0.20
CA PRO A 204 -18.31 -11.15 -0.96
C PRO A 204 -16.84 -10.90 -1.30
N ALA A 205 -16.14 -12.00 -1.66
CA ALA A 205 -14.76 -11.94 -2.12
C ALA A 205 -14.62 -11.13 -3.41
N GLY A 206 -13.46 -10.51 -3.60
CA GLY A 206 -13.12 -9.67 -4.74
C GLY A 206 -13.34 -10.37 -6.08
N GLN A 207 -13.78 -9.61 -7.09
CA GLN A 207 -13.97 -10.10 -8.46
C GLN A 207 -13.15 -9.27 -9.44
N ARG A 208 -12.60 -9.92 -10.46
CA ARG A 208 -11.70 -9.31 -11.46
C ARG A 208 -12.30 -8.13 -12.24
N ASN A 209 -13.63 -8.07 -12.36
CA ASN A 209 -14.34 -7.01 -13.06
C ASN A 209 -14.82 -5.89 -12.14
N TRP A 210 -14.35 -5.84 -10.90
CA TRP A 210 -14.63 -4.73 -10.00
C TRP A 210 -13.51 -3.70 -10.00
N ILE A 211 -13.90 -2.42 -9.86
CA ILE A 211 -12.98 -1.33 -9.60
C ILE A 211 -12.31 -1.59 -8.24
N GLY A 212 -11.02 -1.33 -8.14
CA GLY A 212 -10.26 -1.52 -6.91
C GLY A 212 -8.90 -2.17 -7.15
N LEU A 213 -8.45 -2.97 -6.19
CA LEU A 213 -7.14 -3.61 -6.22
C LEU A 213 -7.14 -4.84 -7.12
N GLU A 214 -6.32 -4.80 -8.18
CA GLU A 214 -6.09 -5.98 -9.02
C GLU A 214 -5.08 -6.92 -8.37
N TYR A 215 -3.97 -6.38 -7.86
CA TYR A 215 -2.95 -7.09 -7.07
C TYR A 215 -2.05 -6.12 -6.32
N PHE A 216 -1.33 -6.63 -5.35
CA PHE A 216 -0.15 -5.94 -4.82
C PHE A 216 1.09 -6.84 -4.89
N ALA A 217 2.26 -6.21 -4.97
CA ALA A 217 3.52 -6.93 -5.12
C ALA A 217 4.44 -6.69 -3.94
N CYS A 218 5.11 -7.77 -3.50
CA CYS A 218 6.14 -7.74 -2.47
C CYS A 218 7.50 -8.09 -3.09
N ALA A 219 8.47 -7.20 -2.93
CA ALA A 219 9.86 -7.50 -3.26
C ALA A 219 10.45 -8.42 -2.19
N VAL A 220 11.05 -9.54 -2.59
CA VAL A 220 11.62 -10.54 -1.69
C VAL A 220 12.98 -11.01 -2.17
N SER A 221 13.79 -11.57 -1.27
CA SER A 221 15.02 -12.24 -1.66
C SER A 221 14.72 -13.58 -2.37
N GLU A 222 15.69 -14.08 -3.17
CA GLU A 222 15.58 -15.42 -3.77
C GLU A 222 15.39 -16.51 -2.69
N THR A 223 16.05 -16.34 -1.55
CA THR A 223 15.95 -17.28 -0.43
C THR A 223 14.52 -17.30 0.13
N ASP A 224 13.92 -16.13 0.37
CA ASP A 224 12.58 -16.03 0.90
C ASP A 224 11.55 -16.55 -0.12
N LEU A 225 11.73 -16.25 -1.42
CA LEU A 225 10.87 -16.78 -2.47
C LEU A 225 10.90 -18.31 -2.52
N ASN A 226 12.09 -18.92 -2.41
CA ASN A 226 12.24 -20.37 -2.40
C ASN A 226 11.61 -21.01 -1.16
N GLN A 227 11.73 -20.38 0.02
CA GLN A 227 11.06 -20.83 1.24
C GLN A 227 9.54 -20.77 1.09
N LEU A 228 9.02 -19.63 0.58
CA LEU A 228 7.59 -19.45 0.33
C LEU A 228 7.06 -20.46 -0.70
N SER A 229 7.78 -20.65 -1.81
CA SER A 229 7.50 -21.65 -2.85
C SER A 229 7.37 -23.06 -2.25
N THR A 230 8.29 -23.44 -1.38
CA THR A 230 8.30 -24.74 -0.71
C THR A 230 7.11 -24.87 0.25
N ARG A 231 6.86 -23.86 1.07
CA ARG A 231 5.76 -23.84 2.06
C ARG A 231 4.40 -23.93 1.39
N MET A 232 4.21 -23.21 0.29
CA MET A 232 2.97 -23.18 -0.47
C MET A 232 2.84 -24.33 -1.48
N SER A 233 3.89 -25.12 -1.69
CA SER A 233 3.97 -26.13 -2.75
C SER A 233 3.69 -25.57 -4.16
N LEU A 234 4.07 -24.32 -4.40
CA LEU A 234 3.93 -23.60 -5.65
C LEU A 234 5.28 -23.48 -6.36
N ARG A 235 5.25 -23.29 -7.68
CA ARG A 235 6.48 -23.09 -8.47
C ARG A 235 6.59 -21.66 -8.93
N PRO A 236 7.72 -20.97 -8.67
CA PRO A 236 7.98 -19.66 -9.23
C PRO A 236 8.01 -19.68 -10.76
N VAL A 237 7.49 -18.61 -11.36
CA VAL A 237 7.56 -18.38 -12.80
C VAL A 237 8.80 -17.52 -13.08
N LEU A 238 9.72 -18.03 -13.90
CA LEU A 238 10.90 -17.29 -14.32
C LEU A 238 10.52 -16.26 -15.40
N GLN A 239 10.91 -15.01 -15.18
CA GLN A 239 10.73 -13.94 -16.15
C GLN A 239 12.09 -13.43 -16.66
N ASN A 240 12.28 -13.42 -17.99
CA ASN A 240 13.43 -12.84 -18.69
C ASN A 240 14.82 -13.22 -18.13
N GLY A 241 14.94 -14.44 -17.58
CA GLY A 241 16.22 -15.04 -17.16
C GLY A 241 16.82 -14.54 -15.84
N ASN A 242 16.30 -13.49 -15.20
CA ASN A 242 16.92 -12.88 -14.03
C ASN A 242 15.97 -12.58 -12.86
N SER A 243 14.69 -12.85 -12.96
CA SER A 243 13.75 -12.71 -11.84
C SER A 243 12.78 -13.87 -11.78
N ALA A 244 12.34 -14.20 -10.59
CA ALA A 244 11.33 -15.22 -10.35
C ALA A 244 10.15 -14.60 -9.62
N LYS A 245 8.93 -14.95 -10.05
CA LYS A 245 7.68 -14.48 -9.45
C LYS A 245 6.85 -15.65 -8.93
N LEU A 246 6.21 -15.42 -7.81
CA LEU A 246 5.21 -16.33 -7.27
C LEU A 246 3.88 -15.60 -7.18
N PHE A 247 2.83 -16.18 -7.77
CA PHE A 247 1.48 -15.62 -7.79
C PHE A 247 0.62 -16.38 -6.80
N ILE A 248 -0.03 -15.67 -5.91
CA ILE A 248 -0.84 -16.23 -4.83
C ILE A 248 -2.13 -15.43 -4.75
N SER A 249 -3.25 -16.09 -4.43
CA SER A 249 -4.48 -15.42 -4.04
C SER A 249 -4.77 -15.75 -2.58
N ASP A 250 -5.18 -14.76 -1.81
CA ASP A 250 -5.57 -14.93 -0.43
C ASP A 250 -7.00 -15.51 -0.32
N PRO A 251 -7.53 -15.78 0.89
CA PRO A 251 -8.89 -16.31 1.09
C PRO A 251 -10.01 -15.43 0.51
N ASP A 252 -9.76 -14.13 0.34
CA ASP A 252 -10.71 -13.16 -0.20
C ASP A 252 -10.52 -12.86 -1.70
N ASN A 253 -9.73 -13.70 -2.42
CA ASN A 253 -9.34 -13.54 -3.82
C ASN A 253 -8.50 -12.29 -4.09
N ILE A 254 -7.85 -11.74 -3.09
CA ILE A 254 -6.87 -10.66 -3.28
C ILE A 254 -5.59 -11.26 -3.81
N ASN A 255 -5.12 -10.77 -4.96
CA ASN A 255 -3.93 -11.30 -5.61
C ASN A 255 -2.65 -10.67 -5.07
N LEU A 256 -1.66 -11.51 -4.83
CA LEU A 256 -0.32 -11.16 -4.37
C LEU A 256 0.71 -11.66 -5.37
N ILE A 257 1.73 -10.84 -5.61
CA ILE A 257 2.90 -11.21 -6.39
C ILE A 257 4.14 -11.06 -5.49
N PHE A 258 4.88 -12.14 -5.30
CA PHE A 258 6.21 -12.09 -4.69
C PHE A 258 7.24 -12.11 -5.81
N ASP A 259 8.13 -11.11 -5.86
CA ASP A 259 9.06 -10.89 -6.97
C ASP A 259 10.47 -10.69 -6.44
N THR A 260 11.43 -11.40 -7.04
CA THR A 260 12.86 -11.22 -6.74
C THR A 260 13.52 -10.14 -7.58
N ALA A 261 12.79 -9.52 -8.52
CA ALA A 261 13.31 -8.41 -9.30
C ALA A 261 13.54 -7.19 -8.39
N ASN A 262 14.78 -6.99 -8.04
CA ASN A 262 15.23 -5.68 -7.62
C ASN A 262 15.30 -4.82 -8.90
N GLN A 263 14.40 -3.82 -9.02
CA GLN A 263 14.64 -2.65 -9.84
C GLN A 263 14.67 -2.84 -11.38
N ARG A 264 13.65 -3.48 -11.99
CA ARG A 264 13.43 -3.34 -13.44
C ARG A 264 11.95 -3.16 -13.76
N PRO A 265 11.61 -2.43 -14.85
CA PRO A 265 10.22 -2.28 -15.27
C PRO A 265 9.58 -3.67 -15.41
N VAL A 266 8.54 -3.87 -14.64
CA VAL A 266 7.75 -5.11 -14.66
C VAL A 266 7.05 -5.17 -16.01
N SER A 267 7.04 -6.35 -16.67
CA SER A 267 6.03 -6.60 -17.70
C SER A 267 4.67 -6.38 -17.04
N LEU A 268 3.92 -5.41 -17.50
CA LEU A 268 2.64 -5.02 -16.91
C LEU A 268 1.53 -6.01 -17.28
N THR A 269 1.81 -6.94 -18.21
CA THR A 269 0.87 -7.99 -18.59
C THR A 269 1.01 -9.18 -17.65
N THR A 270 -0.07 -9.53 -16.97
CA THR A 270 -0.19 -10.83 -16.30
C THR A 270 -0.13 -11.90 -17.38
N GLY A 271 0.93 -12.74 -17.37
CA GLY A 271 1.04 -13.87 -18.28
C GLY A 271 -0.22 -14.73 -18.16
N THR A 272 -0.96 -14.85 -19.26
CA THR A 272 -2.10 -15.77 -19.41
C THR A 272 -1.63 -17.21 -19.38
#